data_1c04a45d68bdf3b244b0096b8e3275c4
#
_entry.id   1c04a45d68bdf3b244b0096b8e3275c4
#
_cell.length_a   1.000
_cell.length_b   1.000
_cell.length_c   1.000
_cell.angle_alpha   90.00
_cell.angle_beta   90.00
_cell.angle_gamma   90.00
#
_symmetry.space_group_name_H-M   'P 1'
#
loop_
_entity.id
_entity.type
_entity.pdbx_description
1 polymer ?
#
loop_
_entity_poly.entity_id
_entity_poly.type
_entity_poly.pdbx_seq_one_letter_code
_entity_poly.pdbx_strand_id
1 'polypeptide(L)'
;MKQHANSIRLAALISLVAASAASAQQAPPAPPVGAAQLAIVTIPAKGGAKLEVSSPAFKSSADIPFENTQYKGNAFPGLTWSAGPEGTKSYAIIMQDPDALRENAPILHWTMVNVPATVTKLEAAMSALPEGAQNGPNMRGANQSYAGPRTPPGPKHRYHFQVFALDIAIPAEALTSYAALTAAMKDHVLASGETIGLGQAPAPAGQSPK
;
A
#
# COMPACT_ATOMS: atom_id res chain seq x y z
N MET A 1 59.39 72.93 15.53
CA MET A 1 58.88 71.92 16.41
C MET A 1 57.57 71.40 15.81
N LYS A 2 57.57 70.24 15.14
CA LYS A 2 56.39 69.66 14.50
C LYS A 2 56.06 68.38 15.27
N GLN A 3 54.88 68.33 15.92
CA GLN A 3 54.35 67.12 16.58
C GLN A 3 53.60 66.31 15.55
N HIS A 4 53.99 65.06 15.41
CA HIS A 4 53.27 64.05 14.63
C HIS A 4 52.26 63.32 15.55
N ALA A 5 50.95 63.50 15.23
CA ALA A 5 49.90 62.71 15.87
C ALA A 5 49.74 61.35 15.16
N ASN A 6 50.01 60.26 15.91
CA ASN A 6 49.74 58.89 15.44
C ASN A 6 48.30 58.53 15.70
N SER A 7 47.52 58.33 14.62
CA SER A 7 46.15 57.80 14.70
C SER A 7 46.17 56.27 14.62
N ILE A 8 45.84 55.61 15.72
CA ILE A 8 45.66 54.18 15.79
C ILE A 8 44.24 53.87 15.28
N ARG A 9 44.16 53.19 14.17
CA ARG A 9 42.87 52.64 13.67
C ARG A 9 42.63 51.28 14.28
N LEU A 10 41.61 51.19 15.14
CA LEU A 10 41.11 49.96 15.71
C LEU A 10 40.21 49.24 14.66
N ALA A 11 40.69 48.11 14.12
CA ALA A 11 39.86 47.27 13.24
C ALA A 11 39.06 46.29 14.09
N ALA A 12 37.73 46.46 14.12
CA ALA A 12 36.81 45.52 14.74
C ALA A 12 36.57 44.35 13.80
N LEU A 13 37.06 43.14 14.15
CA LEU A 13 36.70 41.91 13.49
C LEU A 13 35.30 41.47 13.97
N ILE A 14 34.30 41.53 13.08
CA ILE A 14 32.99 40.96 13.31
C ILE A 14 33.04 39.49 12.86
N SER A 15 33.14 38.58 13.81
CA SER A 15 33.02 37.13 13.53
C SER A 15 31.57 36.75 13.32
N LEU A 16 31.22 36.40 12.04
CA LEU A 16 29.90 35.95 11.67
C LEU A 16 29.83 34.45 12.03
N VAL A 17 29.14 34.08 13.11
CA VAL A 17 28.83 32.70 13.45
C VAL A 17 27.67 32.24 12.60
N ALA A 18 27.94 31.48 11.56
CA ALA A 18 26.91 30.80 10.78
C ALA A 18 26.34 29.64 11.62
N ALA A 19 25.15 29.81 12.16
CA ALA A 19 24.39 28.74 12.79
C ALA A 19 23.87 27.80 11.69
N SER A 20 24.49 26.64 11.50
CA SER A 20 23.97 25.58 10.66
C SER A 20 22.72 25.00 11.33
N ALA A 21 21.54 25.32 10.82
CA ALA A 21 20.30 24.64 11.18
C ALA A 21 20.38 23.20 10.65
N ALA A 22 20.75 22.25 11.50
CA ALA A 22 20.59 20.84 11.18
C ALA A 22 19.10 20.53 11.06
N SER A 23 18.63 20.27 9.82
CA SER A 23 17.29 19.73 9.59
C SER A 23 17.20 18.39 10.30
N ALA A 24 16.44 18.33 11.38
CA ALA A 24 16.11 17.08 12.06
C ALA A 24 15.34 16.21 11.07
N GLN A 25 16.00 15.22 10.50
CA GLN A 25 15.40 14.23 9.61
C GLN A 25 14.44 13.40 10.46
N GLN A 26 13.15 13.58 10.22
CA GLN A 26 12.10 12.86 10.95
C GLN A 26 12.29 11.36 10.69
N ALA A 27 12.42 10.57 11.75
CA ALA A 27 12.54 9.11 11.63
C ALA A 27 11.36 8.55 10.83
N PRO A 28 11.58 7.54 9.99
CA PRO A 28 10.48 6.88 9.28
C PRO A 28 9.40 6.43 10.27
N PRO A 29 8.12 6.53 9.91
CA PRO A 29 7.04 6.05 10.76
C PRO A 29 7.23 4.56 11.07
N ALA A 30 6.92 4.16 12.30
CA ALA A 30 7.00 2.76 12.70
C ALA A 30 6.17 1.84 11.77
N PRO A 31 6.61 0.61 11.53
CA PRO A 31 5.83 -0.34 10.75
C PRO A 31 4.50 -0.62 11.43
N PRO A 32 3.42 -0.96 10.67
CA PRO A 32 2.13 -1.31 11.24
C PRO A 32 2.23 -2.57 12.10
N VAL A 33 1.38 -2.66 13.12
CA VAL A 33 1.35 -3.79 14.08
C VAL A 33 1.13 -5.15 13.40
N GLY A 34 0.38 -5.18 12.29
CA GLY A 34 0.09 -6.37 11.50
C GLY A 34 1.05 -6.61 10.32
N ALA A 35 2.12 -5.84 10.16
CA ALA A 35 3.00 -5.92 8.98
C ALA A 35 3.58 -7.32 8.74
N ALA A 36 3.98 -8.02 9.80
CA ALA A 36 4.52 -9.37 9.71
C ALA A 36 3.51 -10.44 9.26
N GLN A 37 2.21 -10.10 9.26
CA GLN A 37 1.11 -11.01 8.91
C GLN A 37 0.51 -10.70 7.52
N LEU A 38 1.08 -9.76 6.79
CA LEU A 38 0.68 -9.52 5.39
C LEU A 38 0.92 -10.77 4.53
N ALA A 39 0.06 -11.01 3.56
CA ALA A 39 0.17 -12.14 2.65
C ALA A 39 1.53 -12.18 1.94
N ILE A 40 2.02 -11.04 1.49
CA ILE A 40 3.33 -10.94 0.81
C ILE A 40 4.51 -11.35 1.69
N VAL A 41 4.34 -11.32 3.03
CA VAL A 41 5.34 -11.76 3.99
C VAL A 41 5.16 -13.23 4.35
N THR A 42 3.92 -13.67 4.55
CA THR A 42 3.61 -15.02 5.06
C THR A 42 3.58 -16.10 3.97
N ILE A 43 3.37 -15.70 2.71
CA ILE A 43 3.42 -16.57 1.51
C ILE A 43 4.36 -15.98 0.45
N PRO A 44 5.67 -15.93 0.73
CA PRO A 44 6.64 -15.30 -0.16
C PRO A 44 6.78 -16.05 -1.48
N ALA A 45 7.19 -15.34 -2.53
CA ALA A 45 7.48 -15.93 -3.83
C ALA A 45 8.68 -16.89 -3.76
N LYS A 46 8.59 -18.01 -4.45
CA LYS A 46 9.71 -18.92 -4.69
C LYS A 46 10.83 -18.14 -5.41
N GLY A 47 12.05 -18.20 -4.88
CA GLY A 47 13.17 -17.48 -5.48
C GLY A 47 13.13 -15.96 -5.35
N GLY A 48 12.14 -15.40 -4.68
CA GLY A 48 12.08 -13.95 -4.36
C GLY A 48 11.78 -13.02 -5.55
N ALA A 49 11.26 -13.54 -6.67
CA ALA A 49 10.91 -12.72 -7.83
C ALA A 49 9.84 -11.67 -7.50
N LYS A 50 9.97 -10.48 -8.11
CA LYS A 50 9.13 -9.31 -7.81
C LYS A 50 8.25 -8.92 -9.00
N LEU A 51 7.04 -8.47 -8.70
CA LEU A 51 6.17 -7.75 -9.62
C LEU A 51 6.25 -6.26 -9.31
N GLU A 52 6.28 -5.43 -10.35
CA GLU A 52 6.05 -3.99 -10.22
C GLU A 52 4.54 -3.76 -10.17
N VAL A 53 4.03 -3.22 -9.06
CA VAL A 53 2.60 -2.98 -8.87
C VAL A 53 2.35 -1.50 -8.67
N SER A 54 1.34 -0.96 -9.35
CA SER A 54 0.92 0.45 -9.24
C SER A 54 -0.59 0.60 -9.38
N SER A 55 -1.10 1.77 -8.98
CA SER A 55 -2.49 2.17 -9.19
C SER A 55 -2.56 3.43 -10.04
N PRO A 56 -3.49 3.55 -11.00
CA PRO A 56 -3.70 4.80 -11.72
C PRO A 56 -4.32 5.90 -10.85
N ALA A 57 -4.95 5.56 -9.72
CA ALA A 57 -5.63 6.52 -8.86
C ALA A 57 -4.70 7.20 -7.84
N PHE A 58 -3.60 6.55 -7.43
CA PHE A 58 -2.66 7.09 -6.45
C PHE A 58 -1.24 6.56 -6.65
N LYS A 59 -0.25 7.35 -6.24
CA LYS A 59 1.15 6.92 -6.15
C LYS A 59 1.36 6.10 -4.88
N SER A 60 2.28 5.14 -4.90
CA SER A 60 2.61 4.37 -3.70
C SER A 60 2.97 5.29 -2.53
N SER A 61 2.40 4.99 -1.37
CA SER A 61 2.47 5.77 -0.13
C SER A 61 1.80 7.16 -0.19
N ALA A 62 0.94 7.41 -1.20
CA ALA A 62 0.10 8.59 -1.27
C ALA A 62 -1.35 8.29 -0.85
N ASP A 63 -2.14 9.35 -0.64
CA ASP A 63 -3.53 9.23 -0.25
C ASP A 63 -4.39 8.55 -1.33
N ILE A 64 -5.22 7.61 -0.90
CA ILE A 64 -6.27 7.02 -1.74
C ILE A 64 -7.39 8.05 -1.89
N PRO A 65 -7.81 8.39 -3.13
CA PRO A 65 -8.92 9.32 -3.36
C PRO A 65 -10.21 8.86 -2.67
N PHE A 66 -11.01 9.80 -2.16
CA PHE A 66 -12.22 9.47 -1.39
C PHE A 66 -13.24 8.64 -2.16
N GLU A 67 -13.35 8.81 -3.48
CA GLU A 67 -14.21 8.00 -4.36
C GLU A 67 -13.85 6.50 -4.33
N ASN A 68 -12.61 6.17 -3.97
CA ASN A 68 -12.13 4.80 -3.83
C ASN A 68 -12.29 4.24 -2.41
N THR A 69 -12.97 4.99 -1.53
CA THR A 69 -13.22 4.63 -0.12
C THR A 69 -14.70 4.36 0.13
N GLN A 70 -15.02 3.66 1.21
CA GLN A 70 -16.39 3.44 1.66
C GLN A 70 -17.09 4.72 2.17
N TYR A 71 -16.36 5.83 2.27
CA TYR A 71 -16.95 7.14 2.59
C TYR A 71 -17.62 7.78 1.38
N LYS A 72 -17.15 7.46 0.14
CA LYS A 72 -17.70 8.05 -1.07
C LYS A 72 -17.54 7.09 -2.26
N GLY A 73 -18.58 6.38 -2.62
CA GLY A 73 -18.65 5.59 -3.87
C GLY A 73 -18.03 4.20 -3.80
N ASN A 74 -16.99 3.96 -3.03
CA ASN A 74 -16.32 2.65 -2.92
C ASN A 74 -15.85 2.09 -4.29
N ALA A 75 -15.49 2.97 -5.23
CA ALA A 75 -14.99 2.55 -6.54
C ALA A 75 -13.61 1.89 -6.39
N PHE A 76 -13.39 0.77 -7.09
CA PHE A 76 -12.06 0.16 -7.14
C PHE A 76 -11.06 1.13 -7.82
N PRO A 77 -9.84 1.34 -7.26
CA PRO A 77 -8.91 2.36 -7.76
C PRO A 77 -8.17 1.97 -9.04
N GLY A 78 -8.35 0.74 -9.53
CA GLY A 78 -7.53 0.18 -10.59
C GLY A 78 -6.16 -0.28 -10.10
N LEU A 79 -5.61 -1.30 -10.76
CA LEU A 79 -4.24 -1.79 -10.55
C LEU A 79 -3.59 -2.16 -11.87
N THR A 80 -2.29 -1.97 -11.95
CA THR A 80 -1.44 -2.49 -13.02
C THR A 80 -0.22 -3.19 -12.41
N TRP A 81 0.27 -4.23 -13.08
CA TRP A 81 1.48 -4.94 -12.63
C TRP A 81 2.29 -5.45 -13.82
N SER A 82 3.57 -5.72 -13.60
CA SER A 82 4.43 -6.36 -14.59
C SER A 82 4.00 -7.80 -14.84
N ALA A 83 4.22 -8.33 -16.05
CA ALA A 83 3.96 -9.74 -16.31
C ALA A 83 4.73 -10.63 -15.32
N GLY A 84 4.08 -11.70 -14.88
CA GLY A 84 4.73 -12.72 -14.05
C GLY A 84 5.77 -13.52 -14.84
N PRO A 85 6.65 -14.26 -14.14
CA PRO A 85 7.64 -15.10 -14.80
C PRO A 85 6.98 -16.25 -15.59
N GLU A 86 7.79 -16.92 -16.39
CA GLU A 86 7.36 -18.12 -17.11
C GLU A 86 6.73 -19.15 -16.15
N GLY A 87 5.69 -19.82 -16.60
CA GLY A 87 4.90 -20.74 -15.77
C GLY A 87 3.75 -20.10 -15.00
N THR A 88 3.59 -18.77 -15.04
CA THR A 88 2.43 -18.10 -14.45
C THR A 88 1.15 -18.55 -15.16
N LYS A 89 0.20 -19.10 -14.38
CA LYS A 89 -1.12 -19.53 -14.86
C LYS A 89 -2.24 -18.56 -14.47
N SER A 90 -2.10 -17.93 -13.30
CA SER A 90 -3.09 -16.95 -12.82
C SER A 90 -2.44 -15.92 -11.90
N TYR A 91 -3.19 -14.85 -11.61
CA TYR A 91 -2.86 -13.93 -10.52
C TYR A 91 -3.90 -13.98 -9.42
N ALA A 92 -3.44 -13.73 -8.19
CA ALA A 92 -4.28 -13.42 -7.05
C ALA A 92 -3.97 -12.01 -6.55
N ILE A 93 -5.02 -11.29 -6.13
CA ILE A 93 -4.93 -9.96 -5.53
C ILE A 93 -5.43 -10.07 -4.09
N ILE A 94 -4.70 -9.49 -3.13
CA ILE A 94 -5.07 -9.45 -1.72
C ILE A 94 -4.88 -8.02 -1.22
N MET A 95 -5.95 -7.42 -0.69
CA MET A 95 -5.92 -6.10 -0.07
C MET A 95 -6.07 -6.23 1.44
N GLN A 96 -5.05 -5.75 2.19
CA GLN A 96 -5.02 -5.81 3.65
C GLN A 96 -4.69 -4.44 4.27
N ASP A 97 -5.25 -4.20 5.47
CA ASP A 97 -4.94 -3.07 6.35
C ASP A 97 -4.25 -3.60 7.62
N PRO A 98 -2.90 -3.51 7.70
CA PRO A 98 -2.16 -3.97 8.87
C PRO A 98 -2.12 -2.95 10.03
N ASP A 99 -2.63 -1.74 9.85
CA ASP A 99 -2.77 -0.75 10.93
C ASP A 99 -3.99 -1.02 11.81
N ALA A 100 -4.93 -1.86 11.33
CA ALA A 100 -6.08 -2.34 12.09
C ALA A 100 -6.11 -3.86 12.12
N LEU A 101 -6.31 -4.41 13.31
CA LEU A 101 -6.39 -5.86 13.51
C LEU A 101 -7.81 -6.29 13.86
N ARG A 102 -8.24 -7.41 13.29
CA ARG A 102 -9.41 -8.16 13.73
C ARG A 102 -8.95 -9.58 14.06
N GLU A 103 -9.26 -10.07 15.26
CA GLU A 103 -8.83 -11.40 15.72
C GLU A 103 -7.30 -11.60 15.59
N ASN A 104 -6.54 -10.55 15.91
CA ASN A 104 -5.08 -10.49 15.81
C ASN A 104 -4.51 -10.64 14.39
N ALA A 105 -5.29 -10.42 13.33
CA ALA A 105 -4.84 -10.42 11.95
C ALA A 105 -5.17 -9.09 11.24
N PRO A 106 -4.40 -8.64 10.23
CA PRO A 106 -4.73 -7.49 9.38
C PRO A 106 -6.15 -7.58 8.85
N ILE A 107 -6.87 -6.46 8.81
CA ILE A 107 -8.19 -6.46 8.20
C ILE A 107 -8.07 -6.80 6.72
N LEU A 108 -8.76 -7.85 6.30
CA LEU A 108 -8.83 -8.30 4.91
C LEU A 108 -9.93 -7.54 4.19
N HIS A 109 -9.54 -6.61 3.32
CA HIS A 109 -10.48 -5.76 2.60
C HIS A 109 -11.01 -6.41 1.32
N TRP A 110 -10.18 -7.16 0.61
CA TRP A 110 -10.58 -7.79 -0.63
C TRP A 110 -9.61 -8.89 -1.05
N THR A 111 -10.15 -9.92 -1.71
CA THR A 111 -9.36 -10.88 -2.46
C THR A 111 -10.02 -11.15 -3.80
N MET A 112 -9.20 -11.29 -4.83
CA MET A 112 -9.59 -11.75 -6.16
C MET A 112 -8.59 -12.80 -6.59
N VAL A 113 -9.06 -13.88 -7.19
CA VAL A 113 -8.21 -14.99 -7.66
C VAL A 113 -8.54 -15.35 -9.10
N ASN A 114 -7.71 -16.22 -9.68
CA ASN A 114 -7.89 -16.74 -11.03
C ASN A 114 -7.97 -15.65 -12.10
N VAL A 115 -7.31 -14.48 -11.86
CA VAL A 115 -7.13 -13.50 -12.91
C VAL A 115 -6.21 -14.13 -13.96
N PRO A 116 -6.61 -14.19 -15.24
CA PRO A 116 -5.80 -14.85 -16.28
C PRO A 116 -4.37 -14.31 -16.37
N ALA A 117 -3.41 -15.16 -16.68
CA ALA A 117 -1.98 -14.79 -16.78
C ALA A 117 -1.70 -13.71 -17.85
N THR A 118 -2.60 -13.55 -18.83
CA THR A 118 -2.53 -12.51 -19.86
C THR A 118 -3.01 -11.15 -19.37
N VAL A 119 -3.70 -11.07 -18.23
CA VAL A 119 -4.21 -9.85 -17.64
C VAL A 119 -3.18 -9.27 -16.69
N THR A 120 -2.70 -8.06 -16.98
CA THR A 120 -1.75 -7.32 -16.12
C THR A 120 -2.30 -5.98 -15.68
N LYS A 121 -3.61 -5.79 -15.86
CA LYS A 121 -4.34 -4.58 -15.50
C LYS A 121 -5.77 -4.89 -15.09
N LEU A 122 -6.22 -4.26 -14.04
CA LEU A 122 -7.63 -4.15 -13.67
C LEU A 122 -8.04 -2.68 -13.77
N GLU A 123 -9.11 -2.41 -14.53
CA GLU A 123 -9.59 -1.04 -14.73
C GLU A 123 -10.15 -0.44 -13.42
N ALA A 124 -10.00 0.88 -13.29
CA ALA A 124 -10.65 1.59 -12.19
C ALA A 124 -12.18 1.47 -12.33
N ALA A 125 -12.87 1.41 -11.19
CA ALA A 125 -14.33 1.28 -11.12
C ALA A 125 -14.91 0.13 -11.99
N MET A 126 -14.12 -0.95 -12.20
CA MET A 126 -14.58 -2.08 -13.01
C MET A 126 -15.95 -2.58 -12.55
N SER A 127 -16.87 -2.81 -13.49
CA SER A 127 -18.22 -3.31 -13.25
C SER A 127 -18.33 -4.83 -13.35
N ALA A 128 -17.34 -5.50 -13.93
CA ALA A 128 -17.26 -6.95 -14.07
C ALA A 128 -15.83 -7.41 -13.82
N LEU A 129 -15.69 -8.64 -13.33
CA LEU A 129 -14.39 -9.28 -13.17
C LEU A 129 -13.87 -9.74 -14.54
N PRO A 130 -12.54 -9.85 -14.73
CA PRO A 130 -11.99 -10.56 -15.88
C PRO A 130 -12.57 -11.97 -15.99
N GLU A 131 -12.70 -12.48 -17.22
CA GLU A 131 -13.20 -13.83 -17.46
C GLU A 131 -12.40 -14.88 -16.66
N GLY A 132 -13.09 -15.75 -15.95
CA GLY A 132 -12.49 -16.77 -15.08
C GLY A 132 -12.07 -16.27 -13.69
N ALA A 133 -11.93 -14.97 -13.49
CA ALA A 133 -11.62 -14.42 -12.17
C ALA A 133 -12.82 -14.51 -11.20
N GLN A 134 -12.51 -14.68 -9.91
CA GLN A 134 -13.50 -14.82 -8.85
C GLN A 134 -13.12 -13.94 -7.65
N ASN A 135 -14.13 -13.37 -7.00
CA ASN A 135 -13.93 -12.80 -5.67
C ASN A 135 -13.74 -13.93 -4.65
N GLY A 136 -12.79 -13.75 -3.76
CA GLY A 136 -12.60 -14.63 -2.62
C GLY A 136 -13.15 -14.03 -1.33
N PRO A 137 -12.68 -14.51 -0.17
CA PRO A 137 -13.10 -14.01 1.14
C PRO A 137 -12.60 -12.59 1.41
N ASN A 138 -13.36 -11.85 2.22
CA ASN A 138 -12.90 -10.63 2.87
C ASN A 138 -13.48 -10.53 4.30
N MET A 139 -13.32 -9.40 4.97
CA MET A 139 -13.84 -9.17 6.34
C MET A 139 -15.36 -9.32 6.48
N ARG A 140 -16.13 -9.46 5.38
CA ARG A 140 -17.61 -9.61 5.37
C ARG A 140 -18.04 -11.06 5.08
N GLY A 141 -17.09 -11.95 4.74
CA GLY A 141 -17.35 -13.34 4.41
C GLY A 141 -16.74 -13.80 3.08
N ALA A 142 -17.20 -14.93 2.57
CA ALA A 142 -16.78 -15.49 1.30
C ALA A 142 -17.39 -14.74 0.09
N ASN A 143 -16.73 -14.80 -1.07
CA ASN A 143 -17.22 -14.26 -2.36
C ASN A 143 -17.62 -12.78 -2.31
N GLN A 144 -16.81 -11.96 -1.64
CA GLN A 144 -17.11 -10.55 -1.43
C GLN A 144 -16.35 -9.66 -2.40
N SER A 145 -17.06 -8.70 -2.98
CA SER A 145 -16.46 -7.66 -3.82
C SER A 145 -15.55 -6.71 -3.03
N TYR A 146 -14.86 -5.84 -3.75
CA TYR A 146 -14.00 -4.80 -3.19
C TYR A 146 -14.68 -4.04 -2.05
N ALA A 147 -14.00 -3.98 -0.92
CA ALA A 147 -14.36 -3.14 0.22
C ALA A 147 -13.21 -2.15 0.46
N GLY A 148 -13.33 -0.96 -0.06
CA GLY A 148 -12.33 0.09 0.03
C GLY A 148 -12.03 0.51 1.48
N PRO A 149 -11.10 1.44 1.67
CA PRO A 149 -10.78 2.00 2.97
C PRO A 149 -11.98 2.55 3.72
N ARG A 150 -12.02 2.32 5.03
CA ARG A 150 -12.91 2.99 5.98
C ARG A 150 -12.17 3.25 7.28
N THR A 151 -11.07 3.98 7.18
CA THR A 151 -10.20 4.34 8.30
C THR A 151 -10.98 5.15 9.34
N PRO A 152 -10.93 4.80 10.64
CA PRO A 152 -11.55 5.62 11.66
C PRO A 152 -10.87 7.00 11.76
N PRO A 153 -11.49 7.99 12.43
CA PRO A 153 -10.82 9.24 12.77
C PRO A 153 -9.53 8.98 13.54
N GLY A 154 -8.43 9.61 13.12
CA GLY A 154 -7.11 9.39 13.73
C GLY A 154 -5.99 9.33 12.69
N PRO A 155 -4.91 8.60 12.98
CA PRO A 155 -3.81 8.40 12.04
C PRO A 155 -4.30 7.73 10.75
N LYS A 156 -3.59 8.01 9.64
CA LYS A 156 -3.82 7.31 8.38
C LYS A 156 -3.45 5.84 8.51
N HIS A 157 -4.25 4.97 7.87
CA HIS A 157 -3.94 3.56 7.73
C HIS A 157 -3.30 3.29 6.37
N ARG A 158 -2.44 2.28 6.30
CA ARG A 158 -1.82 1.77 5.08
C ARG A 158 -2.63 0.62 4.52
N TYR A 159 -3.02 0.74 3.27
CA TYR A 159 -3.75 -0.30 2.55
C TYR A 159 -2.82 -0.92 1.53
N HIS A 160 -2.46 -2.18 1.75
CA HIS A 160 -1.53 -2.95 0.93
C HIS A 160 -2.30 -3.69 -0.16
N PHE A 161 -2.13 -3.27 -1.41
CA PHE A 161 -2.66 -3.95 -2.60
C PHE A 161 -1.57 -4.88 -3.12
N GLN A 162 -1.67 -6.16 -2.79
CA GLN A 162 -0.67 -7.19 -3.05
C GLN A 162 -1.11 -8.02 -4.25
N VAL A 163 -0.20 -8.29 -5.19
CA VAL A 163 -0.42 -9.11 -6.38
C VAL A 163 0.54 -10.29 -6.36
N PHE A 164 0.02 -11.47 -6.65
CA PHE A 164 0.76 -12.74 -6.64
C PHE A 164 0.60 -13.42 -7.99
N ALA A 165 1.70 -13.75 -8.66
CA ALA A 165 1.72 -14.61 -9.83
C ALA A 165 1.80 -16.07 -9.37
N LEU A 166 0.85 -16.91 -9.80
CA LEU A 166 0.72 -18.28 -9.36
C LEU A 166 0.93 -19.27 -10.52
N ASP A 167 1.54 -20.43 -10.22
CA ASP A 167 1.69 -21.55 -11.17
C ASP A 167 0.46 -22.49 -11.20
N ILE A 168 -0.61 -22.10 -10.53
CA ILE A 168 -1.89 -22.83 -10.48
C ILE A 168 -3.07 -21.89 -10.70
N ALA A 169 -4.24 -22.45 -10.95
CA ALA A 169 -5.54 -21.83 -10.66
C ALA A 169 -5.95 -22.23 -9.22
N ILE A 170 -6.52 -21.30 -8.48
CA ILE A 170 -7.02 -21.53 -7.12
C ILE A 170 -8.34 -22.31 -7.21
N PRO A 171 -8.46 -23.45 -6.54
CA PRO A 171 -9.69 -24.24 -6.56
C PRO A 171 -10.80 -23.58 -5.73
N ALA A 172 -12.06 -23.81 -6.11
CA ALA A 172 -13.22 -23.13 -5.53
C ALA A 172 -13.38 -23.37 -4.02
N GLU A 173 -13.03 -24.55 -3.54
CA GLU A 173 -13.05 -24.90 -2.12
C GLU A 173 -12.09 -24.07 -1.27
N ALA A 174 -11.05 -23.50 -1.86
CA ALA A 174 -10.11 -22.60 -1.17
C ALA A 174 -10.69 -21.19 -0.94
N LEU A 175 -11.83 -20.85 -1.54
CA LEU A 175 -12.45 -19.53 -1.43
C LEU A 175 -13.40 -19.40 -0.22
N THR A 176 -13.50 -20.43 0.60
CA THR A 176 -14.36 -20.46 1.78
C THR A 176 -13.84 -19.61 2.95
N SER A 177 -12.53 -19.43 3.04
CA SER A 177 -11.88 -18.61 4.08
C SER A 177 -10.52 -18.10 3.62
N TYR A 178 -10.02 -17.06 4.29
CA TYR A 178 -8.67 -16.54 4.02
C TYR A 178 -7.58 -17.58 4.33
N ALA A 179 -7.75 -18.37 5.39
CA ALA A 179 -6.82 -19.43 5.74
C ALA A 179 -6.76 -20.53 4.66
N ALA A 180 -7.91 -20.94 4.11
CA ALA A 180 -7.97 -21.91 3.00
C ALA A 180 -7.32 -21.34 1.74
N LEU A 181 -7.59 -20.06 1.41
CA LEU A 181 -6.99 -19.38 0.27
C LEU A 181 -5.45 -19.33 0.39
N THR A 182 -4.93 -18.85 1.51
CA THR A 182 -3.47 -18.75 1.71
C THR A 182 -2.79 -20.10 1.76
N ALA A 183 -3.45 -21.13 2.30
CA ALA A 183 -2.96 -22.51 2.25
C ALA A 183 -2.86 -23.06 0.81
N ALA A 184 -3.86 -22.77 -0.05
CA ALA A 184 -3.84 -23.15 -1.45
C ALA A 184 -2.78 -22.36 -2.27
N MET A 185 -2.46 -21.13 -1.89
CA MET A 185 -1.41 -20.33 -2.53
C MET A 185 0.00 -20.74 -2.10
N LYS A 186 0.14 -21.34 -0.90
CA LYS A 186 1.44 -21.72 -0.35
C LYS A 186 2.19 -22.63 -1.33
N ASP A 187 3.48 -22.32 -1.51
CA ASP A 187 4.37 -23.02 -2.45
C ASP A 187 4.00 -22.93 -3.94
N HIS A 188 3.04 -22.05 -4.30
CA HIS A 188 2.60 -21.80 -5.67
C HIS A 188 2.86 -20.39 -6.16
N VAL A 189 3.44 -19.51 -5.32
CA VAL A 189 3.76 -18.13 -5.69
C VAL A 189 5.08 -18.07 -6.43
N LEU A 190 5.05 -17.67 -7.70
CA LEU A 190 6.22 -17.49 -8.56
C LEU A 190 6.84 -16.09 -8.40
N ALA A 191 6.01 -15.07 -8.27
CA ALA A 191 6.42 -13.69 -8.05
C ALA A 191 5.33 -12.94 -7.27
N SER A 192 5.73 -11.90 -6.55
CA SER A 192 4.78 -11.04 -5.84
C SER A 192 5.25 -9.59 -5.82
N GLY A 193 4.31 -8.67 -5.65
CA GLY A 193 4.59 -7.25 -5.49
C GLY A 193 3.41 -6.53 -4.86
N GLU A 194 3.60 -5.27 -4.49
CA GLU A 194 2.53 -4.47 -3.89
C GLU A 194 2.64 -2.99 -4.21
N THR A 195 1.52 -2.29 -4.09
CA THR A 195 1.46 -0.84 -3.93
C THR A 195 0.68 -0.49 -2.66
N ILE A 196 1.08 0.58 -1.98
CA ILE A 196 0.51 0.97 -0.69
C ILE A 196 -0.21 2.30 -0.87
N GLY A 197 -1.48 2.36 -0.51
CA GLY A 197 -2.24 3.61 -0.43
C GLY A 197 -2.55 4.00 1.01
N LEU A 198 -2.63 5.30 1.28
CA LEU A 198 -2.99 5.83 2.59
C LEU A 198 -4.47 6.18 2.63
N GLY A 199 -5.19 5.67 3.62
CA GLY A 199 -6.58 6.00 3.89
C GLY A 199 -6.73 6.79 5.18
N GLN A 200 -7.72 7.70 5.20
CA GLN A 200 -8.08 8.45 6.39
C GLN A 200 -9.59 8.72 6.42
N ALA A 201 -10.13 9.00 7.60
CA ALA A 201 -11.49 9.51 7.70
C ALA A 201 -11.60 10.91 7.06
N PRO A 202 -12.79 11.28 6.54
CA PRO A 202 -13.02 12.66 6.13
C PRO A 202 -12.85 13.60 7.34
N ALA A 203 -12.39 14.83 7.07
CA ALA A 203 -12.31 15.85 8.10
C ALA A 203 -13.71 16.08 8.72
N PRO A 204 -13.82 16.31 10.04
CA PRO A 204 -15.07 16.70 10.65
C PRO A 204 -15.69 17.92 9.94
N ALA A 205 -17.01 17.89 9.74
CA ALA A 205 -17.70 19.01 9.10
C ALA A 205 -17.38 20.33 9.85
N GLY A 206 -16.85 21.32 9.13
CA GLY A 206 -16.47 22.62 9.68
C GLY A 206 -14.96 22.86 9.89
N GLN A 207 -14.11 21.87 9.65
CA GLN A 207 -12.65 22.07 9.64
C GLN A 207 -12.14 22.03 8.19
N SER A 208 -11.82 23.21 7.63
CA SER A 208 -11.06 23.27 6.39
C SER A 208 -9.63 22.76 6.63
N PRO A 209 -9.02 22.05 5.70
CA PRO A 209 -7.61 21.68 5.82
C PRO A 209 -6.77 22.95 5.92
N LYS A 210 -5.85 22.98 6.89
CA LYS A 210 -4.84 24.04 7.04
C LYS A 210 -3.75 23.89 5.98
#